data_435f9472f3b58071faacf5e7ea251acf
#
_entry.id   435f9472f3b58071faacf5e7ea251acf
#
_cell.length_a   1.000
_cell.length_b   1.000
_cell.length_c   1.000
_cell.angle_alpha   90.00
_cell.angle_beta   90.00
_cell.angle_gamma   90.00
#
_symmetry.space_group_name_H-M   'P 1'
#
loop_
_entity.id
_entity.type
_entity.pdbx_description
1 polymer ?
#
loop_
_entity_poly.entity_id
_entity_poly.type
_entity_poly.pdbx_seq_one_letter_code
_entity_poly.pdbx_strand_id
1 'polypeptide(L)'
;MLKTELPGIEFTFAMDQQTSINMQGFGGNSVLFLVDGERLAGETLNNVDYDRLNLDNVERIEIVKGAASTLYGSSAIGGVINIITRESDDPWNLNLNSRFSEHNDHRYGGTVGFNAGKFNSLTNVQYNNVDTYGVDNPGDFSTVFGSRVWNFKERLIYHPLETLKLTARAGYYFRERNKPGDTQDRYRDFNGGLKANYTFNTLSNLEVGYTFDQYDKSDYQVLYKNDVRDYSNVQHNVHALYNYTFNEKHTLTVGADYLRDYLMSYQFTDNANYIMHTADVFGQFDWNPTERLNVIAGLRFDYFSDSNVRHLSPHLGMMYKIGNCSLRGSYSQGFRSPTLKEMYMVFNMANMMMIYGNPDLKSETSHNFSLSAEYTKNRYNFSVTGYYNLVHNRINTVYSDDPKGQIYTNTDKVDIAGVDANISAKYPCGLGFRMSYTYIHEFMRDGQKKFTDTRPHTATVRVDWGENLDKVDFNYSLNGRILSEVKTNVYNDSFNNPAAGSTAVTYPGYMIWDLTFSVGVFKGVNMNLAINNLFNYVPDYYYFNSPTTTGANLTLGLSLDIDRFFKK
;
A
#
# COMPACT_ATOMS: atom_id res chain seq x y z
N MET A 1 -6.82 -8.04 4.85
CA MET A 1 -5.91 -8.89 4.07
C MET A 1 -4.44 -8.56 4.37
N LEU A 2 -3.85 -7.41 3.97
CA LEU A 2 -2.42 -7.13 4.21
C LEU A 2 -2.02 -7.23 5.69
N LYS A 3 -2.85 -6.76 6.61
CA LYS A 3 -2.60 -6.82 8.06
C LYS A 3 -2.41 -8.24 8.60
N THR A 4 -3.07 -9.22 8.01
CA THR A 4 -3.09 -10.62 8.48
C THR A 4 -2.07 -11.50 7.78
N GLU A 5 -1.60 -11.10 6.60
CA GLU A 5 -0.66 -11.87 5.80
C GLU A 5 0.80 -11.47 6.04
N LEU A 6 1.05 -10.23 6.45
CA LEU A 6 2.38 -9.64 6.52
C LEU A 6 2.64 -8.98 7.88
N PRO A 7 3.43 -9.60 8.74
CA PRO A 7 3.98 -8.94 9.90
C PRO A 7 4.96 -7.84 9.46
N GLY A 8 5.13 -6.81 10.31
CA GLY A 8 5.95 -5.64 9.99
C GLY A 8 5.29 -4.62 9.06
N ILE A 9 4.03 -4.87 8.64
CA ILE A 9 3.16 -3.85 8.06
C ILE A 9 2.11 -3.47 9.10
N GLU A 10 2.10 -2.22 9.51
CA GLU A 10 1.13 -1.65 10.42
C GLU A 10 0.25 -0.66 9.69
N PHE A 11 -1.05 -0.72 10.00
CA PHE A 11 -2.02 0.27 9.55
C PHE A 11 -2.52 0.98 10.79
N THR A 12 -2.32 2.29 10.84
CA THR A 12 -2.77 3.16 11.90
C THR A 12 -3.88 4.05 11.39
N PHE A 13 -4.62 4.62 12.31
CA PHE A 13 -5.69 5.55 12.01
C PHE A 13 -5.19 6.96 12.34
N ALA A 14 -5.11 7.83 11.33
CA ALA A 14 -4.60 9.18 11.49
C ALA A 14 -5.66 10.15 12.06
N MET A 15 -5.25 11.32 12.51
CA MET A 15 -6.17 12.36 13.05
C MET A 15 -7.20 12.84 12.04
N ASP A 16 -6.90 12.81 10.76
CA ASP A 16 -7.84 13.11 9.67
C ASP A 16 -8.78 11.95 9.34
N GLN A 17 -8.74 10.88 10.15
CA GLN A 17 -9.50 9.66 9.98
C GLN A 17 -9.20 8.90 8.67
N GLN A 18 -8.02 9.06 8.14
CA GLN A 18 -7.49 8.22 7.06
C GLN A 18 -6.59 7.12 7.61
N THR A 19 -6.53 6.02 6.88
CA THR A 19 -5.61 4.94 7.20
C THR A 19 -4.20 5.35 6.80
N SER A 20 -3.25 5.22 7.72
CA SER A 20 -1.82 5.37 7.47
C SER A 20 -1.14 4.01 7.47
N ILE A 21 -0.06 3.88 6.73
CA ILE A 21 0.76 2.68 6.68
C ILE A 21 2.14 2.92 7.26
N ASN A 22 2.65 1.92 7.98
CA ASN A 22 4.05 1.81 8.34
C ASN A 22 4.56 0.43 7.90
N MET A 23 5.65 0.39 7.14
CA MET A 23 6.30 -0.84 6.71
C MET A 23 7.77 -0.80 7.11
N GLN A 24 8.16 -1.70 8.02
CA GLN A 24 9.54 -1.82 8.52
C GLN A 24 10.12 -0.49 9.09
N GLY A 25 9.29 0.33 9.75
CA GLY A 25 9.69 1.64 10.30
C GLY A 25 9.61 2.80 9.31
N PHE A 26 9.14 2.55 8.07
CA PHE A 26 8.92 3.58 7.06
C PHE A 26 7.43 3.90 6.93
N GLY A 27 7.08 5.19 6.99
CA GLY A 27 5.71 5.67 6.84
C GLY A 27 5.25 5.77 5.38
N GLY A 28 4.01 6.24 5.19
CA GLY A 28 3.31 6.22 3.90
C GLY A 28 4.04 6.82 2.71
N ASN A 29 4.76 7.96 2.88
CA ASN A 29 5.54 8.60 1.80
C ASN A 29 6.77 7.79 1.35
N SER A 30 7.17 6.81 2.12
CA SER A 30 8.34 5.97 1.87
C SER A 30 7.97 4.57 1.38
N VAL A 31 6.66 4.28 1.26
CA VAL A 31 6.10 3.02 0.74
C VAL A 31 5.30 3.32 -0.52
N LEU A 32 5.73 2.77 -1.65
CA LEU A 32 5.11 3.03 -2.94
C LEU A 32 3.95 2.07 -3.19
N PHE A 33 2.76 2.63 -3.46
CA PHE A 33 1.59 1.86 -3.90
C PHE A 33 1.39 1.98 -5.41
N LEU A 34 1.19 0.82 -6.04
CA LEU A 34 0.96 0.70 -7.48
C LEU A 34 -0.31 -0.12 -7.75
N VAL A 35 -0.95 0.16 -8.85
CA VAL A 35 -1.99 -0.68 -9.45
C VAL A 35 -1.56 -1.01 -10.87
N ASP A 36 -1.33 -2.30 -11.17
CA ASP A 36 -0.78 -2.78 -12.45
C ASP A 36 0.54 -2.10 -12.87
N GLY A 37 1.38 -1.78 -11.88
CA GLY A 37 2.67 -1.10 -12.07
C GLY A 37 2.61 0.43 -12.10
N GLU A 38 1.43 1.03 -12.03
CA GLU A 38 1.23 2.48 -12.13
C GLU A 38 1.02 3.14 -10.78
N ARG A 39 1.64 4.30 -10.57
CA ARG A 39 1.53 5.07 -9.32
C ARG A 39 0.14 5.63 -9.12
N LEU A 40 -0.24 5.81 -7.84
CA LEU A 40 -1.48 6.48 -7.44
C LEU A 40 -1.18 7.94 -7.08
N ALA A 41 -1.94 8.88 -7.67
CA ALA A 41 -1.94 10.29 -7.26
C ALA A 41 -2.68 10.52 -5.93
N GLY A 42 -2.62 11.73 -5.39
CA GLY A 42 -3.48 12.13 -4.28
C GLY A 42 -2.94 11.77 -2.90
N GLU A 43 -1.68 12.12 -2.65
CA GLU A 43 -1.12 12.03 -1.31
C GLU A 43 -1.62 13.18 -0.43
N THR A 44 -2.37 12.84 0.62
CA THR A 44 -2.78 13.77 1.67
C THR A 44 -2.20 13.32 3.01
N LEU A 45 -1.57 14.23 3.76
CA LEU A 45 -0.95 13.95 5.07
C LEU A 45 -0.04 12.70 5.08
N ASN A 46 0.81 12.58 4.05
CA ASN A 46 1.79 11.52 3.84
C ASN A 46 1.20 10.12 3.51
N ASN A 47 -0.05 10.04 3.08
CA ASN A 47 -0.69 8.78 2.69
C ASN A 47 -1.55 8.96 1.43
N VAL A 48 -1.67 7.90 0.64
CA VAL A 48 -2.69 7.81 -0.39
C VAL A 48 -4.03 7.40 0.22
N ASP A 49 -5.13 7.70 -0.45
CA ASP A 49 -6.45 7.27 -0.03
C ASP A 49 -6.65 5.77 -0.35
N TYR A 50 -6.47 4.90 0.67
CA TYR A 50 -6.59 3.45 0.50
C TYR A 50 -8.02 2.97 0.25
N ASP A 51 -9.06 3.77 0.54
CA ASP A 51 -10.46 3.42 0.27
C ASP A 51 -10.77 3.34 -1.24
N ARG A 52 -9.92 3.93 -2.10
CA ARG A 52 -10.00 3.77 -3.56
C ARG A 52 -9.50 2.43 -4.08
N LEU A 53 -8.83 1.64 -3.22
CA LEU A 53 -8.31 0.31 -3.58
C LEU A 53 -9.42 -0.74 -3.46
N ASN A 54 -10.13 -0.97 -4.56
CA ASN A 54 -11.09 -2.06 -4.64
C ASN A 54 -10.36 -3.39 -4.91
N LEU A 55 -10.59 -4.39 -4.05
CA LEU A 55 -9.95 -5.70 -4.13
C LEU A 55 -10.80 -6.76 -4.86
N ASP A 56 -12.02 -6.46 -5.32
CA ASP A 56 -12.91 -7.44 -5.93
C ASP A 56 -12.38 -7.98 -7.27
N ASN A 57 -11.61 -7.18 -8.00
CA ASN A 57 -10.98 -7.54 -9.28
C ASN A 57 -9.48 -7.80 -9.17
N VAL A 58 -8.95 -8.03 -7.98
CA VAL A 58 -7.52 -8.29 -7.78
C VAL A 58 -7.19 -9.75 -8.06
N GLU A 59 -6.15 -9.98 -8.84
CA GLU A 59 -5.56 -11.30 -9.05
C GLU A 59 -4.58 -11.65 -7.94
N ARG A 60 -3.62 -10.74 -7.67
CA ARG A 60 -2.61 -10.90 -6.64
C ARG A 60 -2.06 -9.56 -6.16
N ILE A 61 -1.41 -9.56 -5.01
CA ILE A 61 -0.67 -8.42 -4.48
C ILE A 61 0.79 -8.82 -4.38
N GLU A 62 1.65 -8.06 -5.05
CA GLU A 62 3.10 -8.22 -5.03
C GLU A 62 3.71 -7.23 -4.05
N ILE A 63 4.59 -7.71 -3.18
CA ILE A 63 5.20 -6.89 -2.14
C ILE A 63 6.70 -7.07 -2.16
N VAL A 64 7.40 -5.96 -2.33
CA VAL A 64 8.86 -5.87 -2.20
C VAL A 64 9.16 -5.11 -0.92
N LYS A 65 9.78 -5.77 0.04
CA LYS A 65 10.23 -5.16 1.29
C LYS A 65 11.64 -4.59 1.13
N GLY A 66 11.90 -3.44 1.77
CA GLY A 66 13.17 -2.71 1.68
C GLY A 66 13.29 -1.87 0.42
N ALA A 67 14.46 -1.27 0.21
CA ALA A 67 14.67 -0.33 -0.88
C ALA A 67 14.53 -0.97 -2.27
N ALA A 68 13.60 -0.47 -3.07
CA ALA A 68 13.29 -0.95 -4.42
C ALA A 68 13.35 0.17 -5.48
N SER A 69 14.06 1.28 -5.16
CA SER A 69 14.08 2.47 -6.02
C SER A 69 14.71 2.25 -7.40
N THR A 70 15.54 1.24 -7.59
CA THR A 70 16.16 0.94 -8.89
C THR A 70 15.12 0.63 -9.97
N LEU A 71 14.03 -0.07 -9.65
CA LEU A 71 12.96 -0.37 -10.61
C LEU A 71 11.80 0.61 -10.54
N TYR A 72 11.50 1.12 -9.33
CA TYR A 72 10.27 1.86 -9.08
C TYR A 72 10.48 3.35 -8.79
N GLY A 73 11.75 3.81 -8.70
CA GLY A 73 12.12 5.21 -8.49
C GLY A 73 11.87 5.73 -7.08
N SER A 74 11.59 7.02 -6.98
CA SER A 74 11.35 7.72 -5.72
C SER A 74 10.21 7.12 -4.90
N SER A 75 10.28 7.26 -3.57
CA SER A 75 9.29 6.80 -2.58
C SER A 75 9.26 5.27 -2.34
N ALA A 76 10.19 4.51 -2.93
CA ALA A 76 10.34 3.08 -2.71
C ALA A 76 11.47 2.75 -1.71
N ILE A 77 11.67 3.56 -0.66
CA ILE A 77 12.68 3.35 0.38
C ILE A 77 12.28 2.20 1.32
N GLY A 78 11.04 2.21 1.80
CA GLY A 78 10.49 1.20 2.70
C GLY A 78 9.99 -0.03 1.98
N GLY A 79 9.66 0.11 0.70
CA GLY A 79 9.22 -0.97 -0.17
C GLY A 79 8.14 -0.57 -1.16
N VAL A 80 7.61 -1.57 -1.86
CA VAL A 80 6.59 -1.41 -2.90
C VAL A 80 5.47 -2.41 -2.68
N ILE A 81 4.23 -1.97 -2.82
CA ILE A 81 3.03 -2.79 -2.83
C ILE A 81 2.36 -2.59 -4.19
N ASN A 82 2.36 -3.61 -5.05
CA ASN A 82 1.78 -3.57 -6.38
C ASN A 82 0.56 -4.49 -6.45
N ILE A 83 -0.60 -3.91 -6.74
CA ILE A 83 -1.88 -4.61 -6.86
C ILE A 83 -2.10 -4.95 -8.33
N ILE A 84 -2.08 -6.25 -8.66
CA ILE A 84 -2.30 -6.74 -10.01
C ILE A 84 -3.78 -7.11 -10.19
N THR A 85 -4.41 -6.51 -11.19
CA THR A 85 -5.83 -6.76 -11.49
C THR A 85 -6.00 -7.93 -12.45
N ARG A 86 -7.18 -8.61 -12.35
CA ARG A 86 -7.53 -9.77 -13.18
C ARG A 86 -7.77 -9.38 -14.64
N GLU A 87 -7.60 -10.37 -15.51
CA GLU A 87 -8.17 -10.42 -16.86
C GLU A 87 -9.35 -11.40 -16.86
N SER A 88 -10.26 -11.30 -17.83
CA SER A 88 -11.33 -12.28 -17.98
C SER A 88 -10.83 -13.49 -18.77
N ASP A 89 -10.79 -14.66 -18.14
CA ASP A 89 -10.37 -15.91 -18.78
C ASP A 89 -11.53 -16.64 -19.48
N ASP A 90 -12.73 -16.48 -18.95
CA ASP A 90 -13.93 -17.12 -19.46
C ASP A 90 -14.57 -16.32 -20.60
N PRO A 91 -15.29 -16.95 -21.55
CA PRO A 91 -16.05 -16.25 -22.60
C PRO A 91 -16.97 -15.16 -22.06
N TRP A 92 -17.55 -15.40 -20.90
CA TRP A 92 -18.23 -14.41 -20.08
C TRP A 92 -18.21 -14.85 -18.62
N ASN A 93 -18.20 -13.90 -17.70
CA ASN A 93 -18.42 -14.13 -16.28
C ASN A 93 -19.24 -12.99 -15.68
N LEU A 94 -20.02 -13.31 -14.66
CA LEU A 94 -20.79 -12.36 -13.86
C LEU A 94 -20.72 -12.79 -12.40
N ASN A 95 -20.00 -11.99 -11.61
CA ASN A 95 -19.96 -12.13 -10.16
C ASN A 95 -20.71 -10.97 -9.51
N LEU A 96 -21.62 -11.30 -8.58
CA LEU A 96 -22.29 -10.35 -7.70
C LEU A 96 -21.91 -10.68 -6.26
N ASN A 97 -21.52 -9.69 -5.48
CA ASN A 97 -21.17 -9.89 -4.09
C ASN A 97 -21.83 -8.85 -3.18
N SER A 98 -22.12 -9.27 -1.95
CA SER A 98 -22.61 -8.39 -0.91
C SER A 98 -21.96 -8.74 0.43
N ARG A 99 -21.77 -7.73 1.28
CA ARG A 99 -21.26 -7.88 2.64
C ARG A 99 -22.00 -6.95 3.57
N PHE A 100 -22.32 -7.44 4.76
CA PHE A 100 -23.02 -6.71 5.81
C PHE A 100 -22.27 -6.88 7.12
N SER A 101 -22.06 -5.79 7.84
CA SER A 101 -21.42 -5.77 9.16
C SER A 101 -22.11 -4.76 10.08
N GLU A 102 -21.57 -4.56 11.27
CA GLU A 102 -22.06 -3.56 12.22
C GLU A 102 -21.98 -2.13 11.68
N HIS A 103 -22.63 -1.18 12.35
CA HIS A 103 -22.68 0.23 12.00
C HIS A 103 -23.20 0.49 10.58
N ASN A 104 -24.15 -0.36 10.12
CA ASN A 104 -24.70 -0.29 8.77
C ASN A 104 -23.58 -0.33 7.68
N ASP A 105 -22.44 -1.00 8.00
CA ASP A 105 -21.39 -1.25 7.00
C ASP A 105 -21.91 -2.31 6.02
N HIS A 106 -22.29 -1.85 4.85
CA HIS A 106 -22.72 -2.73 3.79
C HIS A 106 -22.03 -2.39 2.48
N ARG A 107 -21.70 -3.45 1.76
CA ARG A 107 -20.98 -3.39 0.50
C ARG A 107 -21.71 -4.22 -0.54
N TYR A 108 -21.82 -3.68 -1.74
CA TYR A 108 -22.33 -4.35 -2.93
C TYR A 108 -21.31 -4.25 -4.04
N GLY A 109 -20.99 -5.35 -4.68
CA GLY A 109 -20.06 -5.42 -5.79
C GLY A 109 -20.62 -6.19 -6.97
N GLY A 110 -20.26 -5.77 -8.16
CA GLY A 110 -20.57 -6.48 -9.40
C GLY A 110 -19.35 -6.48 -10.32
N THR A 111 -19.01 -7.66 -10.86
CA THR A 111 -17.94 -7.81 -11.85
C THR A 111 -18.50 -8.53 -13.07
N VAL A 112 -18.36 -7.92 -14.24
CA VAL A 112 -18.73 -8.48 -15.53
C VAL A 112 -17.47 -8.62 -16.37
N GLY A 113 -17.18 -9.83 -16.82
CA GLY A 113 -16.07 -10.11 -17.72
C GLY A 113 -16.57 -10.70 -19.04
N PHE A 114 -15.86 -10.39 -20.10
CA PHE A 114 -16.10 -10.89 -21.44
C PHE A 114 -14.79 -11.16 -22.16
N ASN A 115 -14.69 -12.34 -22.78
CA ASN A 115 -13.53 -12.73 -23.58
C ASN A 115 -14.00 -13.35 -24.92
N ALA A 116 -13.77 -12.62 -26.00
CA ALA A 116 -14.10 -13.05 -27.37
C ALA A 116 -12.81 -13.15 -28.21
N GLY A 117 -11.87 -13.96 -27.79
CA GLY A 117 -10.61 -14.23 -28.47
C GLY A 117 -9.69 -13.00 -28.51
N LYS A 118 -9.85 -12.14 -29.52
CA LYS A 118 -9.02 -10.93 -29.65
C LYS A 118 -9.41 -9.80 -28.71
N PHE A 119 -10.57 -9.84 -28.11
CA PHE A 119 -11.12 -8.80 -27.26
C PHE A 119 -11.46 -9.34 -25.87
N ASN A 120 -10.97 -8.66 -24.83
CA ASN A 120 -11.25 -8.95 -23.45
C ASN A 120 -11.70 -7.67 -22.74
N SER A 121 -12.76 -7.78 -21.92
CA SER A 121 -13.29 -6.68 -21.11
C SER A 121 -13.54 -7.17 -19.70
N LEU A 122 -13.23 -6.36 -18.70
CA LEU A 122 -13.55 -6.60 -17.31
C LEU A 122 -14.03 -5.30 -16.65
N THR A 123 -15.33 -5.23 -16.39
CA THR A 123 -15.98 -4.12 -15.69
C THR A 123 -16.21 -4.50 -14.24
N ASN A 124 -15.86 -3.62 -13.31
CA ASN A 124 -16.16 -3.78 -11.89
C ASN A 124 -16.83 -2.52 -11.35
N VAL A 125 -17.91 -2.70 -10.60
CA VAL A 125 -18.63 -1.64 -9.89
C VAL A 125 -18.78 -2.04 -8.43
N GLN A 126 -18.51 -1.10 -7.52
CA GLN A 126 -18.66 -1.33 -6.08
C GLN A 126 -19.29 -0.11 -5.42
N TYR A 127 -20.19 -0.39 -4.49
CA TYR A 127 -20.75 0.57 -3.54
C TYR A 127 -20.47 0.11 -2.12
N ASN A 128 -20.05 1.02 -1.25
CA ASN A 128 -19.85 0.78 0.18
C ASN A 128 -20.47 1.92 0.98
N ASN A 129 -21.12 1.58 2.09
CA ASN A 129 -21.64 2.54 3.05
C ASN A 129 -21.28 2.08 4.45
N VAL A 130 -20.90 3.02 5.30
CA VAL A 130 -20.77 2.84 6.74
C VAL A 130 -21.33 4.07 7.44
N ASP A 131 -22.11 3.85 8.50
CA ASP A 131 -22.64 4.96 9.31
C ASP A 131 -21.59 5.45 10.31
N THR A 132 -21.75 6.70 10.76
CA THR A 132 -20.94 7.26 11.85
C THR A 132 -21.19 6.49 13.15
N TYR A 133 -20.15 6.14 13.87
CA TYR A 133 -20.26 5.45 15.14
C TYR A 133 -19.32 6.01 16.20
N GLY A 134 -19.73 5.87 17.46
CA GLY A 134 -18.90 6.21 18.62
C GLY A 134 -17.92 5.10 18.96
N VAL A 135 -16.76 5.48 19.47
CA VAL A 135 -15.83 4.59 20.17
C VAL A 135 -15.78 5.04 21.62
N ASP A 136 -15.87 4.08 22.55
CA ASP A 136 -15.76 4.38 23.98
C ASP A 136 -14.33 4.81 24.30
N ASN A 137 -14.11 6.12 24.20
CA ASN A 137 -12.82 6.72 24.48
C ASN A 137 -12.99 8.02 25.26
N PRO A 138 -12.38 8.18 26.42
CA PRO A 138 -12.39 9.43 27.17
C PRO A 138 -11.54 10.56 26.55
N GLY A 139 -10.89 10.34 25.40
CA GLY A 139 -10.04 11.31 24.70
C GLY A 139 -10.72 12.03 23.55
N ASP A 140 -9.95 12.83 22.84
CA ASP A 140 -10.39 13.69 21.73
C ASP A 140 -10.92 12.93 20.50
N PHE A 141 -10.89 11.61 20.51
CA PHE A 141 -11.19 10.71 19.39
C PHE A 141 -12.35 9.76 19.73
N SER A 142 -13.55 10.31 19.91
CA SER A 142 -14.74 9.54 20.32
C SER A 142 -15.65 9.13 19.17
N THR A 143 -15.38 9.56 17.94
CA THR A 143 -16.29 9.36 16.81
C THR A 143 -15.52 8.96 15.54
N VAL A 144 -15.94 7.88 14.90
CA VAL A 144 -15.49 7.50 13.53
C VAL A 144 -16.56 7.94 12.55
N PHE A 145 -16.18 8.80 11.59
CA PHE A 145 -17.14 9.34 10.62
C PHE A 145 -17.53 8.30 9.57
N GLY A 146 -18.81 8.20 9.32
CA GLY A 146 -19.35 7.36 8.27
C GLY A 146 -18.98 7.87 6.88
N SER A 147 -19.07 6.99 5.90
CA SER A 147 -18.79 7.33 4.51
C SER A 147 -19.62 6.53 3.52
N ARG A 148 -19.81 7.13 2.34
CA ARG A 148 -20.37 6.47 1.15
C ARG A 148 -19.33 6.46 0.06
N VAL A 149 -19.08 5.30 -0.53
CA VAL A 149 -18.04 5.11 -1.53
C VAL A 149 -18.63 4.46 -2.77
N TRP A 150 -18.32 5.01 -3.93
CA TRP A 150 -18.54 4.41 -5.23
C TRP A 150 -17.20 4.18 -5.91
N ASN A 151 -17.04 3.02 -6.53
CA ASN A 151 -15.85 2.67 -7.27
C ASN A 151 -16.27 1.97 -8.57
N PHE A 152 -15.80 2.51 -9.69
CA PHE A 152 -15.99 1.95 -11.03
C PHE A 152 -14.62 1.70 -11.65
N LYS A 153 -14.41 0.54 -12.24
CA LYS A 153 -13.18 0.20 -12.97
C LYS A 153 -13.52 -0.56 -14.23
N GLU A 154 -12.86 -0.20 -15.31
CA GLU A 154 -12.92 -0.86 -16.60
C GLU A 154 -11.52 -1.19 -17.09
N ARG A 155 -11.37 -2.38 -17.66
CA ARG A 155 -10.17 -2.83 -18.34
C ARG A 155 -10.54 -3.47 -19.65
N LEU A 156 -10.03 -2.93 -20.74
CA LEU A 156 -10.21 -3.43 -22.10
C LEU A 156 -8.87 -3.93 -22.62
N ILE A 157 -8.84 -5.11 -23.21
CA ILE A 157 -7.67 -5.66 -23.86
C ILE A 157 -8.05 -6.02 -25.30
N TYR A 158 -7.21 -5.62 -26.24
CA TYR A 158 -7.38 -5.93 -27.66
C TYR A 158 -6.08 -6.47 -28.26
N HIS A 159 -6.18 -7.61 -28.92
CA HIS A 159 -5.09 -8.25 -29.65
C HIS A 159 -5.31 -8.09 -31.16
N PRO A 160 -4.93 -6.95 -31.79
CA PRO A 160 -5.03 -6.79 -33.24
C PRO A 160 -4.18 -7.80 -33.99
N LEU A 161 -3.01 -8.10 -33.44
CA LEU A 161 -2.04 -9.10 -33.92
C LEU A 161 -1.66 -10.02 -32.75
N GLU A 162 -1.16 -11.22 -33.04
CA GLU A 162 -0.61 -12.13 -32.01
C GLU A 162 0.60 -11.51 -31.27
N THR A 163 1.32 -10.61 -31.94
CA THR A 163 2.49 -9.91 -31.40
C THR A 163 2.16 -8.59 -30.69
N LEU A 164 0.91 -8.12 -30.75
CA LEU A 164 0.53 -6.82 -30.20
C LEU A 164 -0.68 -6.95 -29.26
N LYS A 165 -0.46 -6.62 -27.98
CA LYS A 165 -1.50 -6.48 -26.95
C LYS A 165 -1.68 -4.99 -26.64
N LEU A 166 -2.89 -4.48 -26.82
CA LEU A 166 -3.29 -3.13 -26.43
C LEU A 166 -4.18 -3.25 -25.19
N THR A 167 -3.88 -2.49 -24.15
CA THR A 167 -4.66 -2.43 -22.91
C THR A 167 -5.11 -0.99 -22.67
N ALA A 168 -6.41 -0.78 -22.47
CA ALA A 168 -6.99 0.48 -22.02
C ALA A 168 -7.61 0.28 -20.64
N ARG A 169 -7.44 1.26 -19.75
CA ARG A 169 -8.04 1.26 -18.41
C ARG A 169 -8.74 2.58 -18.16
N ALA A 170 -9.84 2.52 -17.40
CA ALA A 170 -10.53 3.70 -16.90
C ALA A 170 -11.06 3.40 -15.49
N GLY A 171 -11.01 4.38 -14.61
CA GLY A 171 -11.50 4.28 -13.26
C GLY A 171 -12.18 5.57 -12.81
N TYR A 172 -13.18 5.42 -11.99
CA TYR A 172 -13.82 6.50 -11.27
C TYR A 172 -14.06 6.09 -9.83
N TYR A 173 -13.66 6.96 -8.89
CA TYR A 173 -13.90 6.79 -7.47
C TYR A 173 -14.57 8.04 -6.93
N PHE A 174 -15.55 7.85 -6.05
CA PHE A 174 -16.22 8.90 -5.32
C PHE A 174 -16.40 8.47 -3.87
N ARG A 175 -15.98 9.31 -2.91
CA ARG A 175 -16.26 9.15 -1.50
C ARG A 175 -16.84 10.44 -0.93
N GLU A 176 -17.92 10.31 -0.17
CA GLU A 176 -18.46 11.34 0.68
C GLU A 176 -18.33 10.89 2.13
N ARG A 177 -17.70 11.71 2.96
CA ARG A 177 -17.49 11.42 4.38
C ARG A 177 -18.38 12.35 5.20
N ASN A 178 -19.22 11.75 6.08
CA ASN A 178 -20.18 12.44 6.90
C ASN A 178 -19.49 12.98 8.16
N LYS A 179 -19.11 14.24 8.18
CA LYS A 179 -18.60 14.92 9.36
C LYS A 179 -19.67 15.84 9.97
N PRO A 180 -19.61 16.14 11.29
CA PRO A 180 -20.50 17.11 11.91
C PRO A 180 -20.33 18.51 11.29
N GLY A 181 -21.43 19.26 11.18
CA GLY A 181 -21.44 20.63 10.68
C GLY A 181 -22.06 20.80 9.29
N ASP A 182 -21.83 21.97 8.70
CA ASP A 182 -22.48 22.39 7.46
C ASP A 182 -21.72 21.96 6.19
N THR A 183 -20.61 21.24 6.35
CA THR A 183 -19.79 20.75 5.25
C THR A 183 -19.55 19.24 5.35
N GLN A 184 -19.43 18.59 4.18
CA GLN A 184 -19.05 17.18 4.03
C GLN A 184 -17.77 17.12 3.20
N ASP A 185 -16.86 16.20 3.55
CA ASP A 185 -15.68 15.98 2.69
C ASP A 185 -16.07 15.10 1.50
N ARG A 186 -15.74 15.53 0.29
CA ARG A 186 -15.91 14.75 -0.94
C ARG A 186 -14.58 14.55 -1.62
N TYR A 187 -14.35 13.31 -2.01
CA TYR A 187 -13.15 12.89 -2.72
C TYR A 187 -13.55 12.28 -4.06
N ARG A 188 -12.84 12.61 -5.11
CA ARG A 188 -13.05 12.11 -6.47
C ARG A 188 -11.73 11.71 -7.08
N ASP A 189 -11.73 10.60 -7.78
CA ASP A 189 -10.59 10.15 -8.54
C ASP A 189 -11.05 9.77 -9.94
N PHE A 190 -10.36 10.31 -10.94
CA PHE A 190 -10.48 9.94 -12.34
C PHE A 190 -9.13 9.42 -12.79
N ASN A 191 -9.07 8.15 -13.13
CA ASN A 191 -7.82 7.54 -13.57
C ASN A 191 -8.02 6.76 -14.87
N GLY A 192 -6.95 6.60 -15.61
CA GLY A 192 -6.97 5.82 -16.84
C GLY A 192 -5.60 5.67 -17.47
N GLY A 193 -5.52 4.81 -18.46
CA GLY A 193 -4.26 4.59 -19.17
C GLY A 193 -4.41 3.76 -20.41
N LEU A 194 -3.42 3.90 -21.28
CA LEU A 194 -3.25 3.12 -22.50
C LEU A 194 -1.88 2.47 -22.46
N LYS A 195 -1.79 1.17 -22.74
CA LYS A 195 -0.56 0.40 -22.77
C LYS A 195 -0.50 -0.44 -24.05
N ALA A 196 0.62 -0.43 -24.72
CA ALA A 196 0.92 -1.28 -25.86
C ALA A 196 2.10 -2.18 -25.52
N ASN A 197 1.90 -3.50 -25.61
CA ASN A 197 2.96 -4.49 -25.51
C ASN A 197 3.18 -5.11 -26.88
N TYR A 198 4.38 -4.92 -27.43
CA TYR A 198 4.77 -5.49 -28.71
C TYR A 198 5.87 -6.53 -28.54
N THR A 199 5.60 -7.75 -28.97
CA THR A 199 6.52 -8.89 -28.93
C THR A 199 7.18 -9.01 -30.29
N PHE A 200 8.47 -8.65 -30.41
CA PHE A 200 9.23 -8.76 -31.66
C PHE A 200 9.49 -10.23 -32.01
N ASN A 201 9.83 -11.01 -31.00
CA ASN A 201 10.06 -12.45 -31.05
C ASN A 201 10.02 -13.03 -29.63
N THR A 202 10.27 -14.32 -29.47
CA THR A 202 10.27 -15.02 -28.17
C THR A 202 11.29 -14.48 -27.15
N LEU A 203 12.29 -13.72 -27.61
CA LEU A 203 13.38 -13.20 -26.78
C LEU A 203 13.27 -11.70 -26.49
N SER A 204 12.41 -10.96 -27.20
CA SER A 204 12.35 -9.51 -27.04
C SER A 204 10.94 -8.93 -27.12
N ASN A 205 10.65 -8.01 -26.21
CA ASN A 205 9.40 -7.27 -26.17
C ASN A 205 9.62 -5.81 -25.77
N LEU A 206 8.70 -4.96 -26.18
CA LEU A 206 8.63 -3.55 -25.85
C LEU A 206 7.24 -3.25 -25.27
N GLU A 207 7.22 -2.64 -24.11
CA GLU A 207 6.03 -2.04 -23.51
C GLU A 207 6.15 -0.52 -23.59
N VAL A 208 5.09 0.16 -24.02
CA VAL A 208 4.95 1.62 -23.97
C VAL A 208 3.61 1.93 -23.36
N GLY A 209 3.57 2.82 -22.38
CA GLY A 209 2.35 3.18 -21.69
C GLY A 209 2.24 4.67 -21.42
N TYR A 210 0.99 5.10 -21.30
CA TYR A 210 0.60 6.41 -20.79
C TYR A 210 -0.48 6.22 -19.73
N THR A 211 -0.34 6.91 -18.60
CA THR A 211 -1.35 6.94 -17.54
C THR A 211 -1.66 8.35 -17.10
N PHE A 212 -2.89 8.50 -16.68
CA PHE A 212 -3.47 9.70 -16.11
C PHE A 212 -4.15 9.35 -14.79
N ASP A 213 -3.90 10.14 -13.75
CA ASP A 213 -4.58 10.01 -12.45
C ASP A 213 -4.84 11.41 -11.91
N GLN A 214 -6.10 11.72 -11.60
CA GLN A 214 -6.53 12.97 -11.00
C GLN A 214 -7.33 12.69 -9.73
N TYR A 215 -6.78 13.10 -8.58
CA TYR A 215 -7.42 12.99 -7.28
C TYR A 215 -7.77 14.37 -6.75
N ASP A 216 -9.07 14.62 -6.55
CA ASP A 216 -9.62 15.87 -6.06
C ASP A 216 -10.26 15.70 -4.68
N LYS A 217 -10.07 16.68 -3.79
CA LYS A 217 -10.85 16.84 -2.57
C LYS A 217 -11.64 18.14 -2.63
N SER A 218 -12.86 18.13 -2.10
CA SER A 218 -13.72 19.30 -1.96
C SER A 218 -14.49 19.28 -0.65
N ASP A 219 -14.76 20.47 -0.12
CA ASP A 219 -15.74 20.69 0.94
C ASP A 219 -17.11 20.93 0.30
N TYR A 220 -18.04 19.99 0.50
CA TYR A 220 -19.41 20.16 0.06
C TYR A 220 -20.22 20.92 1.11
N GLN A 221 -20.65 22.12 0.73
CA GLN A 221 -21.48 23.00 1.55
C GLN A 221 -22.94 22.53 1.46
N VAL A 222 -23.45 21.86 2.50
CA VAL A 222 -24.76 21.19 2.48
C VAL A 222 -25.91 22.16 2.21
N LEU A 223 -25.90 23.34 2.86
CA LEU A 223 -26.96 24.37 2.70
C LEU A 223 -27.00 24.97 1.28
N TYR A 224 -25.84 25.22 0.70
CA TYR A 224 -25.72 25.86 -0.61
C TYR A 224 -25.68 24.85 -1.76
N LYS A 225 -25.59 23.53 -1.45
CA LYS A 225 -25.41 22.44 -2.42
C LYS A 225 -24.26 22.70 -3.40
N ASN A 226 -23.16 23.24 -2.88
CA ASN A 226 -21.99 23.63 -3.65
C ASN A 226 -20.74 22.88 -3.20
N ASP A 227 -19.97 22.37 -4.16
CA ASP A 227 -18.65 21.78 -3.94
C ASP A 227 -17.56 22.84 -4.10
N VAL A 228 -16.80 23.09 -3.06
CA VAL A 228 -15.61 23.96 -3.09
C VAL A 228 -14.37 23.06 -3.12
N ARG A 229 -13.78 22.94 -4.31
CA ARG A 229 -12.55 22.15 -4.48
C ARG A 229 -11.37 22.90 -3.88
N ASP A 230 -10.69 22.27 -2.95
CA ASP A 230 -9.56 22.81 -2.19
C ASP A 230 -8.26 22.02 -2.35
N TYR A 231 -8.34 20.87 -3.04
CA TYR A 231 -7.20 20.00 -3.36
C TYR A 231 -7.38 19.35 -4.72
N SER A 232 -6.33 19.34 -5.53
CA SER A 232 -6.27 18.60 -6.80
C SER A 232 -4.84 18.17 -7.09
N ASN A 233 -4.61 16.86 -7.16
CA ASN A 233 -3.36 16.29 -7.62
C ASN A 233 -3.58 15.60 -8.96
N VAL A 234 -2.85 16.03 -9.99
CA VAL A 234 -2.99 15.51 -11.35
C VAL A 234 -1.64 15.00 -11.84
N GLN A 235 -1.58 13.71 -12.13
CA GLN A 235 -0.38 13.05 -12.63
C GLN A 235 -0.57 12.56 -14.07
N HIS A 236 0.42 12.80 -14.90
CA HIS A 236 0.57 12.23 -16.23
C HIS A 236 1.89 11.48 -16.28
N ASN A 237 1.86 10.19 -16.55
CA ASN A 237 3.05 9.36 -16.65
C ASN A 237 3.15 8.74 -18.04
N VAL A 238 4.33 8.78 -18.63
CA VAL A 238 4.69 8.06 -19.85
C VAL A 238 5.84 7.14 -19.52
N HIS A 239 5.74 5.87 -19.88
CA HIS A 239 6.83 4.92 -19.68
C HIS A 239 7.12 4.09 -20.92
N ALA A 240 8.36 3.63 -21.03
CA ALA A 240 8.79 2.65 -22.01
C ALA A 240 9.70 1.62 -21.34
N LEU A 241 9.47 0.34 -21.63
CA LEU A 241 10.22 -0.78 -21.07
C LEU A 241 10.58 -1.76 -22.19
N TYR A 242 11.86 -2.03 -22.37
CA TYR A 242 12.34 -3.01 -23.32
C TYR A 242 13.02 -4.15 -22.61
N ASN A 243 12.64 -5.38 -22.92
CA ASN A 243 13.25 -6.61 -22.43
C ASN A 243 13.90 -7.37 -23.57
N TYR A 244 15.12 -7.86 -23.32
CA TYR A 244 15.82 -8.75 -24.22
C TYR A 244 16.47 -9.92 -23.46
N THR A 245 16.18 -11.15 -23.89
CA THR A 245 16.71 -12.36 -23.27
C THR A 245 17.82 -12.95 -24.15
N PHE A 246 19.06 -12.93 -23.65
CA PHE A 246 20.22 -13.52 -24.28
C PHE A 246 20.28 -15.02 -24.01
N ASN A 247 20.52 -15.81 -25.04
CA ASN A 247 20.70 -17.28 -24.92
C ASN A 247 19.60 -17.97 -24.13
N GLU A 248 18.36 -17.44 -24.16
CA GLU A 248 17.20 -17.95 -23.41
C GLU A 248 17.41 -18.02 -21.87
N LYS A 249 18.43 -17.34 -21.33
CA LYS A 249 18.83 -17.42 -19.91
C LYS A 249 19.05 -16.10 -19.22
N HIS A 250 19.63 -15.12 -19.92
CA HIS A 250 20.03 -13.85 -19.32
C HIS A 250 19.13 -12.75 -19.86
N THR A 251 18.55 -11.96 -18.98
CA THR A 251 17.61 -10.90 -19.40
C THR A 251 18.15 -9.52 -19.10
N LEU A 252 18.19 -8.67 -20.12
CA LEU A 252 18.40 -7.23 -20.00
C LEU A 252 17.05 -6.54 -20.06
N THR A 253 16.75 -5.75 -19.03
CA THR A 253 15.62 -4.83 -18.99
C THR A 253 16.14 -3.42 -19.01
N VAL A 254 15.65 -2.58 -19.92
CA VAL A 254 15.96 -1.14 -19.98
C VAL A 254 14.64 -0.38 -20.03
N GLY A 255 14.54 0.68 -19.23
CA GLY A 255 13.32 1.48 -19.18
C GLY A 255 13.61 2.96 -19.02
N ALA A 256 12.59 3.76 -19.32
CA ALA A 256 12.56 5.20 -19.11
C ALA A 256 11.15 5.64 -18.75
N ASP A 257 11.03 6.55 -17.78
CA ASP A 257 9.77 7.13 -17.36
C ASP A 257 9.84 8.66 -17.39
N TYR A 258 8.70 9.27 -17.64
CA TYR A 258 8.49 10.70 -17.49
C TYR A 258 7.17 10.96 -16.78
N LEU A 259 7.24 11.65 -15.63
CA LEU A 259 6.10 12.03 -14.81
C LEU A 259 5.96 13.55 -14.76
N ARG A 260 4.77 14.06 -15.05
CA ARG A 260 4.34 15.42 -14.75
C ARG A 260 3.38 15.35 -13.56
N ASP A 261 3.75 15.96 -12.45
CA ASP A 261 2.99 16.01 -11.21
C ASP A 261 2.53 17.44 -10.93
N TYR A 262 1.22 17.69 -10.96
CA TYR A 262 0.59 18.96 -10.63
C TYR A 262 -0.12 18.82 -9.29
N LEU A 263 0.08 19.78 -8.40
CA LEU A 263 -0.59 19.84 -7.10
C LEU A 263 -1.11 21.24 -6.81
N MET A 264 -2.44 21.36 -6.60
CA MET A 264 -3.12 22.48 -5.98
C MET A 264 -3.63 22.03 -4.62
N SER A 265 -3.38 22.79 -3.57
CA SER A 265 -3.72 22.37 -2.21
C SER A 265 -4.12 23.55 -1.33
N TYR A 266 -5.17 23.33 -0.50
CA TYR A 266 -5.54 24.22 0.60
C TYR A 266 -4.42 24.38 1.65
N GLN A 267 -3.42 23.52 1.60
CA GLN A 267 -2.25 23.58 2.48
C GLN A 267 -1.19 24.58 1.98
N PHE A 268 -1.38 25.18 0.82
CA PHE A 268 -0.53 26.23 0.27
C PHE A 268 -1.15 27.61 0.50
N THR A 269 -0.33 28.65 0.52
CA THR A 269 -0.82 30.02 0.59
C THR A 269 -1.75 30.30 -0.60
N ASP A 270 -2.95 30.82 -0.33
CA ASP A 270 -3.96 31.21 -1.33
C ASP A 270 -4.36 30.07 -2.30
N ASN A 271 -4.33 28.81 -1.82
CA ASN A 271 -4.57 27.61 -2.66
C ASN A 271 -3.69 27.59 -3.91
N ALA A 272 -2.44 27.98 -3.78
CA ALA A 272 -1.49 27.98 -4.87
C ALA A 272 -1.33 26.58 -5.50
N ASN A 273 -0.72 26.53 -6.66
CA ASN A 273 -0.41 25.29 -7.34
C ASN A 273 1.06 25.25 -7.77
N TYR A 274 1.60 24.05 -7.81
CA TYR A 274 2.96 23.77 -8.23
C TYR A 274 3.00 22.60 -9.20
N ILE A 275 4.05 22.54 -10.02
CA ILE A 275 4.26 21.46 -10.98
C ILE A 275 5.68 20.95 -10.85
N MET A 276 5.83 19.63 -10.78
CA MET A 276 7.13 18.97 -10.79
C MET A 276 7.20 18.02 -11.99
N HIS A 277 8.33 18.04 -12.69
CA HIS A 277 8.64 17.09 -13.75
C HIS A 277 9.73 16.14 -13.27
N THR A 278 9.49 14.86 -13.44
CA THR A 278 10.48 13.81 -13.17
C THR A 278 10.80 13.08 -14.46
N ALA A 279 12.06 12.87 -14.73
CA ALA A 279 12.51 12.05 -15.85
C ALA A 279 13.57 11.07 -15.34
N ASP A 280 13.49 9.84 -15.79
CA ASP A 280 14.45 8.81 -15.40
C ASP A 280 14.73 7.79 -16.48
N VAL A 281 15.87 7.13 -16.30
CA VAL A 281 16.28 5.98 -17.10
C VAL A 281 16.86 4.91 -16.20
N PHE A 282 16.57 3.65 -16.48
CA PHE A 282 17.12 2.55 -15.71
C PHE A 282 17.46 1.34 -16.59
N GLY A 283 18.37 0.53 -16.08
CA GLY A 283 18.72 -0.76 -16.65
C GLY A 283 18.95 -1.81 -15.59
N GLN A 284 18.54 -3.03 -15.87
CA GLN A 284 18.77 -4.19 -15.02
C GLN A 284 19.20 -5.37 -15.87
N PHE A 285 20.20 -6.09 -15.39
CA PHE A 285 20.67 -7.33 -16.00
C PHE A 285 20.48 -8.49 -15.03
N ASP A 286 19.68 -9.47 -15.45
CA ASP A 286 19.47 -10.73 -14.77
C ASP A 286 20.38 -11.79 -15.39
N TRP A 287 21.45 -12.12 -14.66
CA TRP A 287 22.48 -13.05 -15.09
C TRP A 287 22.31 -14.41 -14.42
N ASN A 288 22.06 -15.44 -15.22
CA ASN A 288 21.87 -16.82 -14.80
C ASN A 288 23.02 -17.73 -15.31
N PRO A 289 24.26 -17.61 -14.75
CA PRO A 289 25.41 -18.39 -15.24
C PRO A 289 25.23 -19.89 -15.04
N THR A 290 24.51 -20.32 -14.02
CA THR A 290 24.18 -21.72 -13.77
C THR A 290 22.72 -21.84 -13.30
N GLU A 291 22.17 -23.06 -13.27
CA GLU A 291 20.83 -23.31 -12.72
C GLU A 291 20.72 -23.01 -11.21
N ARG A 292 21.86 -22.90 -10.53
CA ARG A 292 21.94 -22.67 -9.08
C ARG A 292 22.24 -21.21 -8.72
N LEU A 293 22.87 -20.47 -9.61
CA LEU A 293 23.31 -19.09 -9.36
C LEU A 293 22.54 -18.11 -10.25
N ASN A 294 21.87 -17.17 -9.63
CA ASN A 294 21.27 -16.02 -10.26
C ASN A 294 21.89 -14.74 -9.66
N VAL A 295 22.26 -13.79 -10.49
CA VAL A 295 22.77 -12.46 -10.10
C VAL A 295 22.00 -11.41 -10.84
N ILE A 296 21.48 -10.44 -10.11
CA ILE A 296 20.76 -9.28 -10.66
C ILE A 296 21.55 -8.02 -10.34
N ALA A 297 21.91 -7.25 -11.36
CA ALA A 297 22.53 -5.94 -11.21
C ALA A 297 21.70 -4.88 -11.90
N GLY A 298 21.42 -3.78 -11.24
CA GLY A 298 20.59 -2.71 -11.76
C GLY A 298 21.13 -1.33 -11.41
N LEU A 299 20.80 -0.35 -12.23
CA LEU A 299 21.14 1.04 -12.03
C LEU A 299 20.01 1.92 -12.59
N ARG A 300 19.64 2.96 -11.82
CA ARG A 300 18.67 3.97 -12.25
C ARG A 300 19.22 5.35 -12.00
N PHE A 301 18.92 6.26 -12.88
CA PHE A 301 19.19 7.69 -12.76
C PHE A 301 17.88 8.46 -12.83
N ASP A 302 17.61 9.30 -11.82
CA ASP A 302 16.42 10.13 -11.72
C ASP A 302 16.79 11.61 -11.71
N TYR A 303 15.97 12.45 -12.35
CA TYR A 303 16.03 13.90 -12.35
C TYR A 303 14.68 14.51 -11.99
N PHE A 304 14.66 15.45 -11.03
CA PHE A 304 13.49 16.21 -10.57
C PHE A 304 13.68 17.69 -10.84
N SER A 305 12.77 18.31 -11.60
CA SER A 305 12.93 19.68 -12.10
C SER A 305 12.87 20.74 -11.00
N ASP A 306 11.90 20.62 -10.09
CA ASP A 306 11.61 21.68 -9.11
C ASP A 306 12.62 21.69 -7.96
N SER A 307 12.91 20.53 -7.39
CA SER A 307 13.95 20.37 -6.37
C SER A 307 15.38 20.33 -6.95
N ASN A 308 15.54 20.31 -8.30
CA ASN A 308 16.80 20.10 -9.00
C ASN A 308 17.61 18.90 -8.49
N VAL A 309 16.91 17.89 -7.97
CA VAL A 309 17.50 16.66 -7.45
C VAL A 309 17.95 15.78 -8.59
N ARG A 310 19.16 15.22 -8.47
CA ARG A 310 19.70 14.17 -9.34
C ARG A 310 20.11 13.01 -8.46
N HIS A 311 19.63 11.82 -8.75
CA HIS A 311 19.91 10.67 -7.93
C HIS A 311 20.27 9.44 -8.76
N LEU A 312 21.23 8.65 -8.25
CA LEU A 312 21.65 7.38 -8.83
C LEU A 312 21.35 6.26 -7.84
N SER A 313 20.55 5.27 -8.24
CA SER A 313 20.11 4.15 -7.39
C SER A 313 20.66 2.82 -7.91
N PRO A 314 21.78 2.32 -7.38
CA PRO A 314 22.28 0.99 -7.69
C PRO A 314 21.54 -0.10 -6.93
N HIS A 315 21.49 -1.29 -7.54
CA HIS A 315 21.01 -2.54 -6.95
C HIS A 315 21.90 -3.71 -7.34
N LEU A 316 22.20 -4.59 -6.39
CA LEU A 316 22.88 -5.85 -6.60
C LEU A 316 22.21 -6.92 -5.76
N GLY A 317 21.70 -7.97 -6.41
CA GLY A 317 21.12 -9.14 -5.76
C GLY A 317 21.80 -10.42 -6.23
N MET A 318 21.93 -11.38 -5.33
CA MET A 318 22.45 -12.71 -5.64
C MET A 318 21.59 -13.77 -4.97
N MET A 319 21.28 -14.83 -5.70
CA MET A 319 20.62 -16.02 -5.18
C MET A 319 21.44 -17.26 -5.52
N TYR A 320 21.65 -18.12 -4.51
CA TYR A 320 22.31 -19.42 -4.70
C TYR A 320 21.44 -20.56 -4.15
N LYS A 321 21.17 -21.57 -4.99
CA LYS A 321 20.35 -22.74 -4.64
C LYS A 321 21.22 -23.93 -4.24
N ILE A 322 20.95 -24.51 -3.06
CA ILE A 322 21.63 -25.68 -2.51
C ILE A 322 20.57 -26.72 -2.15
N GLY A 323 20.29 -27.64 -3.07
CA GLY A 323 19.20 -28.60 -2.89
C GLY A 323 17.86 -27.94 -2.65
N ASN A 324 17.27 -28.13 -1.46
CA ASN A 324 16.00 -27.51 -1.07
C ASN A 324 16.15 -26.12 -0.43
N CYS A 325 17.39 -25.62 -0.30
CA CYS A 325 17.68 -24.30 0.27
C CYS A 325 17.95 -23.27 -0.83
N SER A 326 17.47 -22.04 -0.62
CA SER A 326 17.83 -20.86 -1.41
C SER A 326 18.41 -19.81 -0.47
N LEU A 327 19.64 -19.40 -0.73
CA LEU A 327 20.29 -18.29 -0.04
C LEU A 327 20.23 -17.06 -0.94
N ARG A 328 19.83 -15.91 -0.39
CA ARG A 328 19.78 -14.63 -1.11
C ARG A 328 20.51 -13.57 -0.32
N GLY A 329 21.29 -12.76 -1.01
CA GLY A 329 21.88 -11.55 -0.47
C GLY A 329 21.59 -10.39 -1.41
N SER A 330 21.27 -9.22 -0.88
CA SER A 330 21.08 -8.04 -1.71
C SER A 330 21.59 -6.76 -1.04
N TYR A 331 22.03 -5.86 -1.90
CA TYR A 331 22.25 -4.45 -1.60
C TYR A 331 21.40 -3.61 -2.55
N SER A 332 20.71 -2.62 -2.02
CA SER A 332 19.97 -1.64 -2.81
C SER A 332 20.04 -0.26 -2.17
N GLN A 333 20.13 0.76 -3.00
CA GLN A 333 19.98 2.12 -2.60
C GLN A 333 18.57 2.60 -2.93
N GLY A 334 17.88 3.12 -1.91
CA GLY A 334 16.60 3.79 -2.06
C GLY A 334 16.76 5.29 -1.93
N PHE A 335 15.84 6.04 -2.50
CA PHE A 335 15.76 7.46 -2.26
C PHE A 335 14.31 7.95 -2.32
N ARG A 336 14.09 9.13 -1.75
CA ARG A 336 12.84 9.87 -1.82
C ARG A 336 13.14 11.35 -2.06
N SER A 337 12.66 11.91 -3.16
CA SER A 337 12.67 13.34 -3.40
C SER A 337 11.66 14.02 -2.47
N PRO A 338 11.93 15.26 -1.99
CA PRO A 338 10.91 16.06 -1.32
C PRO A 338 9.67 16.19 -2.21
N THR A 339 8.49 16.11 -1.60
CA THR A 339 7.21 16.35 -2.30
C THR A 339 6.94 17.84 -2.42
N LEU A 340 6.09 18.23 -3.37
CA LEU A 340 5.64 19.63 -3.52
C LEU A 340 5.05 20.18 -2.21
N LYS A 341 4.33 19.32 -1.47
CA LYS A 341 3.79 19.68 -0.16
C LYS A 341 4.89 19.97 0.87
N GLU A 342 5.88 19.11 0.99
CA GLU A 342 6.98 19.28 1.93
C GLU A 342 7.82 20.54 1.63
N MET A 343 7.88 20.94 0.36
CA MET A 343 8.61 22.15 -0.04
C MET A 343 7.82 23.44 0.16
N TYR A 344 6.50 23.44 -0.07
CA TYR A 344 5.73 24.68 -0.21
C TYR A 344 4.57 24.86 0.76
N MET A 345 4.36 23.92 1.71
CA MET A 345 3.27 23.99 2.67
C MET A 345 3.36 25.25 3.54
N VAL A 346 2.22 25.93 3.74
CA VAL A 346 1.97 26.92 4.78
C VAL A 346 0.57 26.65 5.31
N PHE A 347 0.48 25.79 6.30
CA PHE A 347 -0.81 25.21 6.71
C PHE A 347 -1.10 25.47 8.19
N ASN A 348 -2.26 26.04 8.44
CA ASN A 348 -2.81 26.22 9.77
C ASN A 348 -3.68 25.00 10.13
N MET A 349 -3.16 24.12 10.98
CA MET A 349 -3.88 22.95 11.44
C MET A 349 -4.89 23.32 12.54
N ALA A 350 -6.09 23.75 12.13
CA ALA A 350 -7.23 24.06 13.00
C ALA A 350 -6.91 25.07 14.13
N ASN A 351 -6.05 26.05 13.88
CA ASN A 351 -5.54 27.03 14.86
C ASN A 351 -4.75 26.42 16.03
N MET A 352 -4.44 25.13 15.97
CA MET A 352 -3.59 24.49 16.97
C MET A 352 -2.12 24.66 16.65
N MET A 353 -1.75 24.57 15.35
CA MET A 353 -0.36 24.54 14.93
C MET A 353 -0.22 25.01 13.49
N MET A 354 0.86 25.77 13.21
CA MET A 354 1.31 26.06 11.85
C MET A 354 2.30 25.00 11.38
N ILE A 355 2.22 24.62 10.11
CA ILE A 355 3.19 23.73 9.47
C ILE A 355 3.72 24.44 8.23
N TYR A 356 5.06 24.53 8.16
CA TYR A 356 5.78 25.20 7.08
C TYR A 356 6.57 24.22 6.24
N GLY A 357 6.48 24.35 4.93
CA GLY A 357 7.36 23.68 3.97
C GLY A 357 8.76 24.29 3.97
N ASN A 358 9.67 23.61 3.28
CA ASN A 358 11.04 24.07 3.12
C ASN A 358 11.58 23.72 1.72
N PRO A 359 11.76 24.71 0.84
CA PRO A 359 12.28 24.47 -0.52
C PRO A 359 13.72 23.96 -0.56
N ASP A 360 14.50 24.13 0.53
CA ASP A 360 15.90 23.72 0.62
C ASP A 360 16.08 22.24 1.06
N LEU A 361 15.00 21.48 1.12
CA LEU A 361 15.04 20.06 1.47
C LEU A 361 15.90 19.26 0.50
N LYS A 362 16.74 18.39 1.08
CA LYS A 362 17.51 17.39 0.34
C LYS A 362 16.76 16.08 0.27
N SER A 363 17.04 15.29 -0.75
CA SER A 363 16.49 13.93 -0.84
C SER A 363 16.88 13.08 0.36
N GLU A 364 15.93 12.32 0.85
CA GLU A 364 16.16 11.23 1.78
C GLU A 364 16.75 10.05 1.01
N THR A 365 17.78 9.41 1.55
CA THR A 365 18.45 8.26 0.95
C THR A 365 18.59 7.12 1.93
N SER A 366 18.53 5.88 1.45
CA SER A 366 18.77 4.69 2.26
C SER A 366 19.71 3.72 1.58
N HIS A 367 20.54 3.04 2.38
CA HIS A 367 21.31 1.87 1.95
C HIS A 367 20.74 0.65 2.65
N ASN A 368 20.13 -0.23 1.89
CA ASN A 368 19.55 -1.47 2.38
C ASN A 368 20.46 -2.65 2.09
N PHE A 369 20.78 -3.42 3.11
CA PHE A 369 21.46 -4.71 3.04
C PHE A 369 20.53 -5.78 3.54
N SER A 370 20.34 -6.85 2.79
CA SER A 370 19.53 -8.00 3.25
C SER A 370 20.20 -9.32 2.98
N LEU A 371 19.97 -10.27 3.89
CA LEU A 371 20.40 -11.65 3.76
C LEU A 371 19.23 -12.56 4.12
N SER A 372 18.91 -13.49 3.23
CA SER A 372 17.77 -14.40 3.38
C SER A 372 18.15 -15.83 3.13
N ALA A 373 17.60 -16.73 3.94
CA ALA A 373 17.65 -18.17 3.74
C ALA A 373 16.22 -18.73 3.69
N GLU A 374 15.92 -19.53 2.68
CA GLU A 374 14.64 -20.20 2.50
C GLU A 374 14.86 -21.69 2.29
N TYR A 375 14.09 -22.50 3.00
CA TYR A 375 14.06 -23.95 2.84
C TYR A 375 12.65 -24.41 2.47
N THR A 376 12.52 -25.06 1.32
CA THR A 376 11.25 -25.60 0.84
C THR A 376 11.40 -27.09 0.57
N LYS A 377 10.64 -27.91 1.28
CA LYS A 377 10.60 -29.36 1.05
C LYS A 377 9.20 -29.89 1.25
N ASN A 378 8.67 -30.53 0.21
CA ASN A 378 7.33 -31.12 0.21
C ASN A 378 6.26 -30.06 0.60
N ARG A 379 5.69 -30.21 1.79
CA ARG A 379 4.61 -29.36 2.34
C ARG A 379 5.10 -28.21 3.23
N TYR A 380 6.39 -28.15 3.52
CA TYR A 380 6.98 -27.20 4.46
C TYR A 380 7.76 -26.11 3.73
N ASN A 381 7.55 -24.86 4.13
CA ASN A 381 8.39 -23.74 3.74
C ASN A 381 8.80 -22.97 5.00
N PHE A 382 10.10 -22.69 5.13
CA PHE A 382 10.69 -21.89 6.19
C PHE A 382 11.54 -20.81 5.56
N SER A 383 11.39 -19.58 5.97
CA SER A 383 12.27 -18.49 5.54
C SER A 383 12.64 -17.57 6.68
N VAL A 384 13.87 -17.09 6.65
CA VAL A 384 14.38 -16.05 7.57
C VAL A 384 15.13 -15.03 6.73
N THR A 385 14.84 -13.75 6.97
CA THR A 385 15.50 -12.61 6.32
C THR A 385 15.95 -11.63 7.40
N GLY A 386 17.25 -11.35 7.47
CA GLY A 386 17.81 -10.24 8.23
C GLY A 386 18.05 -9.06 7.31
N TYR A 387 17.79 -7.84 7.78
CA TYR A 387 18.06 -6.64 7.02
C TYR A 387 18.61 -5.51 7.90
N TYR A 388 19.33 -4.59 7.24
CA TYR A 388 19.88 -3.38 7.86
C TYR A 388 19.76 -2.21 6.89
N ASN A 389 19.11 -1.13 7.35
CA ASN A 389 18.85 0.09 6.59
C ASN A 389 19.60 1.26 7.22
N LEU A 390 20.46 1.91 6.46
CA LEU A 390 21.12 3.17 6.80
C LEU A 390 20.34 4.31 6.13
N VAL A 391 19.61 5.11 6.90
CA VAL A 391 18.80 6.21 6.36
C VAL A 391 19.48 7.54 6.65
N HIS A 392 19.64 8.37 5.62
CA HIS A 392 20.24 9.70 5.69
C HIS A 392 19.26 10.76 5.23
N ASN A 393 19.37 11.97 5.80
CA ASN A 393 18.56 13.14 5.45
C ASN A 393 17.05 12.87 5.54
N ARG A 394 16.62 12.13 6.55
CA ARG A 394 15.18 11.82 6.71
C ARG A 394 14.38 13.12 6.76
N ILE A 395 13.33 13.23 5.94
CA ILE A 395 12.48 14.40 5.90
C ILE A 395 11.39 14.25 6.96
N ASN A 396 11.42 15.14 7.95
CA ASN A 396 10.45 15.20 9.05
C ASN A 396 10.14 16.66 9.37
N THR A 397 9.08 16.89 10.16
CA THR A 397 8.84 18.19 10.78
C THR A 397 9.56 18.28 12.13
N VAL A 398 10.09 19.46 12.42
CA VAL A 398 10.66 19.82 13.73
C VAL A 398 10.06 21.15 14.18
N TYR A 399 9.99 21.34 15.50
CA TYR A 399 9.54 22.60 16.06
C TYR A 399 10.50 23.74 15.71
N SER A 400 9.92 24.92 15.40
CA SER A 400 10.63 26.17 15.15
C SER A 400 9.99 27.29 15.99
N ASP A 401 10.83 28.16 16.56
CA ASP A 401 10.37 29.36 17.26
C ASP A 401 10.14 30.53 16.30
N ASP A 402 10.81 30.55 15.16
CA ASP A 402 10.66 31.56 14.13
C ASP A 402 10.83 30.96 12.72
N PRO A 403 9.75 30.84 11.94
CA PRO A 403 8.36 31.07 12.33
C PRO A 403 7.86 30.03 13.34
N LYS A 404 7.01 30.44 14.26
CA LYS A 404 6.48 29.54 15.30
C LYS A 404 5.60 28.45 14.72
N GLY A 405 5.98 27.21 14.91
CA GLY A 405 5.25 26.03 14.42
C GLY A 405 6.14 24.86 14.14
N GLN A 406 5.72 24.00 13.23
CA GLN A 406 6.52 22.90 12.70
C GLN A 406 7.08 23.29 11.34
N ILE A 407 8.34 23.01 11.07
CA ILE A 407 8.98 23.22 9.77
C ILE A 407 9.54 21.90 9.24
N TYR A 408 9.34 21.61 7.95
CA TYR A 408 9.98 20.48 7.31
C TYR A 408 11.49 20.67 7.22
N THR A 409 12.23 19.66 7.63
CA THR A 409 13.71 19.69 7.59
C THR A 409 14.26 18.29 7.38
N ASN A 410 15.50 18.22 6.94
CA ASN A 410 16.24 16.97 6.92
C ASN A 410 16.82 16.71 8.32
N THR A 411 16.34 15.65 8.94
CA THR A 411 16.88 15.16 10.21
C THR A 411 18.06 14.23 9.94
N ASP A 412 18.83 14.01 10.99
CA ASP A 412 20.01 13.15 10.94
C ASP A 412 19.66 11.68 10.65
N LYS A 413 20.73 10.89 10.51
CA LYS A 413 20.75 9.44 10.32
C LYS A 413 19.85 8.67 11.28
N VAL A 414 19.04 7.78 10.74
CA VAL A 414 18.33 6.74 11.49
C VAL A 414 18.73 5.39 10.92
N ASP A 415 19.24 4.51 11.76
CA ASP A 415 19.56 3.14 11.34
C ASP A 415 18.44 2.23 11.81
N ILE A 416 17.98 1.33 10.92
CA ILE A 416 16.91 0.37 11.20
C ILE A 416 17.42 -1.03 10.88
N ALA A 417 17.39 -1.92 11.86
CA ALA A 417 17.64 -3.36 11.63
C ALA A 417 16.41 -4.20 11.93
N GLY A 418 16.28 -5.32 11.27
CA GLY A 418 15.18 -6.22 11.55
C GLY A 418 15.40 -7.64 11.07
N VAL A 419 14.51 -8.50 11.53
CA VAL A 419 14.45 -9.91 11.15
C VAL A 419 13.01 -10.28 10.85
N ASP A 420 12.79 -10.84 9.67
CA ASP A 420 11.53 -11.47 9.27
C ASP A 420 11.70 -12.99 9.25
N ALA A 421 10.79 -13.72 9.90
CA ALA A 421 10.76 -15.19 9.86
C ALA A 421 9.36 -15.67 9.45
N ASN A 422 9.30 -16.65 8.54
CA ASN A 422 8.04 -17.22 8.09
C ASN A 422 8.11 -18.74 8.11
N ILE A 423 7.02 -19.36 8.53
CA ILE A 423 6.82 -20.80 8.54
C ILE A 423 5.47 -21.08 7.91
N SER A 424 5.41 -21.99 6.95
CA SER A 424 4.14 -22.48 6.43
C SER A 424 4.16 -23.97 6.16
N ALA A 425 2.99 -24.59 6.36
CA ALA A 425 2.77 -25.99 6.03
C ALA A 425 1.37 -26.17 5.47
N LYS A 426 1.22 -27.06 4.48
CA LYS A 426 -0.08 -27.43 3.89
C LYS A 426 -0.19 -28.97 3.82
N TYR A 427 -1.21 -29.50 4.48
CA TYR A 427 -1.43 -30.94 4.60
C TYR A 427 -2.49 -31.43 3.61
N PRO A 428 -2.42 -32.71 3.15
CA PRO A 428 -3.41 -33.27 2.23
C PRO A 428 -4.84 -33.32 2.78
N CYS A 429 -5.00 -33.33 4.12
CA CYS A 429 -6.32 -33.28 4.78
C CYS A 429 -6.97 -31.89 4.76
N GLY A 430 -6.48 -30.95 3.94
CA GLY A 430 -7.01 -29.59 3.85
C GLY A 430 -6.52 -28.63 4.91
N LEU A 431 -5.74 -29.08 5.92
CA LEU A 431 -5.18 -28.23 6.97
C LEU A 431 -4.00 -27.44 6.42
N GLY A 432 -4.06 -26.13 6.55
CA GLY A 432 -2.98 -25.17 6.28
C GLY A 432 -2.57 -24.45 7.55
N PHE A 433 -1.28 -24.20 7.70
CA PHE A 433 -0.72 -23.39 8.79
C PHE A 433 0.27 -22.39 8.23
N ARG A 434 0.21 -21.14 8.70
CA ARG A 434 1.19 -20.11 8.43
C ARG A 434 1.42 -19.29 9.70
N MET A 435 2.69 -19.08 10.00
CA MET A 435 3.10 -18.14 11.05
C MET A 435 4.19 -17.24 10.48
N SER A 436 4.08 -15.96 10.74
CA SER A 436 5.08 -14.97 10.35
C SER A 436 5.40 -14.09 11.55
N TYR A 437 6.66 -13.72 11.69
CA TYR A 437 7.17 -12.90 12.77
C TYR A 437 8.12 -11.85 12.22
N THR A 438 8.01 -10.63 12.72
CA THR A 438 8.92 -9.51 12.42
C THR A 438 9.44 -8.91 13.71
N TYR A 439 10.74 -8.71 13.77
CA TYR A 439 11.42 -7.88 14.76
C TYR A 439 12.01 -6.66 14.08
N ILE A 440 11.81 -5.46 14.65
CA ILE A 440 12.33 -4.19 14.14
C ILE A 440 13.01 -3.46 15.29
N HIS A 441 14.22 -2.96 15.05
CA HIS A 441 14.96 -2.12 15.97
C HIS A 441 15.44 -0.83 15.28
N GLU A 442 15.06 0.30 15.84
CA GLU A 442 15.55 1.63 15.43
C GLU A 442 16.70 2.04 16.35
N PHE A 443 17.86 2.28 15.78
CA PHE A 443 19.03 2.75 16.53
C PHE A 443 18.97 4.26 16.70
N MET A 444 18.84 4.70 17.94
CA MET A 444 18.88 6.10 18.30
C MET A 444 20.33 6.49 18.61
N ARG A 445 20.75 7.71 18.25
CA ARG A 445 22.04 8.26 18.67
C ARG A 445 22.04 8.56 20.16
N ASP A 446 23.23 8.55 20.77
CA ASP A 446 23.41 8.87 22.18
C ASP A 446 22.74 10.21 22.54
N GLY A 447 21.89 10.17 23.56
CA GLY A 447 21.15 11.32 24.05
C GLY A 447 19.86 11.67 23.29
N GLN A 448 19.57 11.02 22.17
CA GLN A 448 18.31 11.23 21.47
C GLN A 448 17.17 10.43 22.11
N LYS A 449 16.00 11.08 22.27
CA LYS A 449 14.80 10.43 22.71
C LYS A 449 14.10 9.74 21.53
N LYS A 450 13.53 8.57 21.79
CA LYS A 450 12.80 7.82 20.79
C LYS A 450 11.37 8.36 20.66
N PHE A 451 11.00 8.81 19.49
CA PHE A 451 9.64 9.20 19.09
C PHE A 451 9.21 8.30 17.94
N THR A 452 8.63 7.16 18.25
CA THR A 452 8.21 6.17 17.26
C THR A 452 6.90 5.52 17.67
N ASP A 453 6.11 5.16 16.68
CA ASP A 453 4.93 4.29 16.81
C ASP A 453 5.20 2.86 16.32
N THR A 454 6.40 2.60 15.78
CA THR A 454 6.79 1.27 15.28
C THR A 454 6.94 0.28 16.44
N ARG A 455 6.13 -0.77 16.42
CA ARG A 455 6.18 -1.84 17.41
C ARG A 455 7.34 -2.79 17.13
N PRO A 456 8.21 -3.08 18.13
CA PRO A 456 9.40 -3.88 17.91
C PRO A 456 9.10 -5.33 17.52
N HIS A 457 8.02 -5.92 18.00
CA HIS A 457 7.67 -7.31 17.70
C HIS A 457 6.25 -7.40 17.16
N THR A 458 6.09 -8.01 15.99
CA THR A 458 4.80 -8.28 15.37
C THR A 458 4.77 -9.74 14.89
N ALA A 459 3.69 -10.44 15.17
CA ALA A 459 3.47 -11.79 14.66
C ALA A 459 2.10 -11.93 14.03
N THR A 460 1.99 -12.78 13.01
CA THR A 460 0.71 -13.22 12.45
C THR A 460 0.66 -14.74 12.46
N VAL A 461 -0.51 -15.28 12.78
CA VAL A 461 -0.78 -16.72 12.76
C VAL A 461 -2.03 -16.95 11.96
N ARG A 462 -1.97 -17.88 11.02
CA ARG A 462 -3.13 -18.29 10.24
C ARG A 462 -3.24 -19.80 10.23
N VAL A 463 -4.43 -20.29 10.53
CA VAL A 463 -4.80 -21.70 10.42
C VAL A 463 -5.99 -21.79 9.49
N ASP A 464 -5.84 -22.51 8.39
CA ASP A 464 -6.90 -22.76 7.43
C ASP A 464 -7.24 -24.25 7.46
N TRP A 465 -8.52 -24.58 7.33
CA TRP A 465 -8.96 -25.93 7.07
C TRP A 465 -10.05 -25.92 6.01
N GLY A 466 -9.77 -26.58 4.88
CA GLY A 466 -10.69 -26.75 3.79
C GLY A 466 -11.09 -28.21 3.62
N GLU A 467 -12.38 -28.45 3.46
CA GLU A 467 -12.94 -29.76 3.23
C GLU A 467 -14.00 -29.69 2.11
N ASN A 468 -13.95 -30.66 1.21
CA ASN A 468 -14.93 -30.81 0.16
C ASN A 468 -15.81 -32.04 0.49
N LEU A 469 -17.05 -31.79 0.80
CA LEU A 469 -18.05 -32.82 1.11
C LEU A 469 -19.07 -32.90 -0.05
N ASP A 470 -18.75 -33.70 -1.03
CA ASP A 470 -19.59 -33.98 -2.22
C ASP A 470 -19.88 -32.72 -3.05
N LYS A 471 -20.94 -31.97 -2.72
CA LYS A 471 -21.35 -30.73 -3.43
C LYS A 471 -21.15 -29.46 -2.66
N VAL A 472 -20.58 -29.54 -1.45
CA VAL A 472 -20.42 -28.44 -0.53
C VAL A 472 -18.94 -28.29 -0.15
N ASP A 473 -18.39 -27.12 -0.45
CA ASP A 473 -17.02 -26.77 -0.07
C ASP A 473 -17.04 -25.94 1.22
N PHE A 474 -16.33 -26.41 2.23
CA PHE A 474 -16.16 -25.69 3.50
C PHE A 474 -14.74 -25.16 3.65
N ASN A 475 -14.60 -23.92 4.08
CA ASN A 475 -13.34 -23.34 4.47
C ASN A 475 -13.47 -22.61 5.81
N TYR A 476 -12.59 -22.97 6.74
CA TYR A 476 -12.42 -22.30 8.02
C TYR A 476 -11.07 -21.61 8.03
N SER A 477 -11.02 -20.37 8.50
CA SER A 477 -9.77 -19.63 8.65
C SER A 477 -9.75 -18.90 9.97
N LEU A 478 -8.79 -19.21 10.82
CA LEU A 478 -8.48 -18.48 12.04
C LEU A 478 -7.23 -17.65 11.79
N ASN A 479 -7.36 -16.33 11.89
CA ASN A 479 -6.27 -15.38 11.70
C ASN A 479 -6.01 -14.62 12.99
N GLY A 480 -4.78 -14.64 13.47
CA GLY A 480 -4.33 -13.90 14.64
C GLY A 480 -3.26 -12.89 14.30
N ARG A 481 -3.33 -11.72 14.88
CA ARG A 481 -2.28 -10.70 14.85
C ARG A 481 -1.90 -10.31 16.26
N ILE A 482 -0.62 -10.37 16.58
CA ILE A 482 -0.05 -10.14 17.90
C ILE A 482 0.99 -9.05 17.78
N LEU A 483 0.86 -7.98 18.56
CA LEU A 483 1.75 -6.83 18.56
C LEU A 483 2.27 -6.59 19.98
N SER A 484 3.57 -6.36 20.11
CA SER A 484 4.18 -6.04 21.39
C SER A 484 3.83 -4.63 21.88
N GLU A 485 4.15 -4.34 23.11
CA GLU A 485 4.21 -2.96 23.59
C GLU A 485 5.21 -2.12 22.79
N VAL A 486 5.00 -0.81 22.74
CA VAL A 486 5.95 0.16 22.23
C VAL A 486 6.27 1.20 23.30
N LYS A 487 7.58 1.40 23.55
CA LYS A 487 8.11 2.43 24.44
C LYS A 487 8.56 3.60 23.59
N THR A 488 7.98 4.76 23.86
CA THR A 488 8.22 5.97 23.07
C THR A 488 8.19 7.20 23.99
N ASN A 489 8.50 8.38 23.44
CA ASN A 489 8.29 9.65 24.13
C ASN A 489 7.18 10.42 23.44
N VAL A 490 6.44 11.20 24.17
CA VAL A 490 5.44 12.15 23.68
C VAL A 490 5.82 13.53 24.19
N TYR A 491 5.80 14.52 23.32
CA TYR A 491 6.03 15.91 23.74
C TYR A 491 4.93 16.39 24.67
N ASN A 492 5.32 17.18 25.69
CA ASN A 492 4.40 17.72 26.68
C ASN A 492 3.55 18.88 26.14
N ASP A 493 3.87 19.35 24.96
CA ASP A 493 3.21 20.47 24.30
C ASP A 493 2.63 20.02 22.96
N SER A 494 1.44 20.51 22.63
CA SER A 494 0.70 20.20 21.38
C SER A 494 1.46 20.59 20.11
N PHE A 495 2.44 21.50 20.20
CA PHE A 495 3.31 21.88 19.08
C PHE A 495 4.52 20.98 18.92
N ASN A 496 4.65 19.93 19.72
CA ASN A 496 5.85 19.09 19.78
C ASN A 496 7.12 19.90 20.09
N ASN A 497 7.00 20.90 20.94
CA ASN A 497 8.09 21.78 21.33
C ASN A 497 9.09 21.05 22.25
N PRO A 498 10.35 20.85 21.86
CA PRO A 498 11.36 20.20 22.70
C PRO A 498 11.63 20.94 24.03
N ALA A 499 11.46 22.27 24.06
CA ALA A 499 11.68 23.08 25.26
C ALA A 499 10.64 22.81 26.36
N ALA A 500 9.42 22.38 26.00
CA ALA A 500 8.40 21.94 26.93
C ALA A 500 8.69 20.55 27.53
N GLY A 501 9.74 19.88 27.03
CA GLY A 501 10.10 18.54 27.43
C GLY A 501 9.24 17.45 26.78
N SER A 502 9.50 16.23 27.17
CA SER A 502 8.74 15.06 26.73
C SER A 502 8.61 14.03 27.84
N THR A 503 7.53 13.29 27.83
CA THR A 503 7.24 12.22 28.78
C THR A 503 7.40 10.87 28.10
N ALA A 504 8.09 9.95 28.77
CA ALA A 504 8.18 8.56 28.33
C ALA A 504 6.84 7.85 28.55
N VAL A 505 6.30 7.23 27.51
CA VAL A 505 5.05 6.49 27.57
C VAL A 505 5.26 5.08 27.04
N THR A 506 4.46 4.16 27.54
CA THR A 506 4.42 2.77 27.06
C THR A 506 3.01 2.50 26.56
N TYR A 507 2.83 2.30 25.28
CA TYR A 507 1.56 1.85 24.72
C TYR A 507 1.50 0.32 24.78
N PRO A 508 0.42 -0.26 25.31
CA PRO A 508 0.33 -1.69 25.57
C PRO A 508 0.38 -2.51 24.28
N GLY A 509 0.87 -3.75 24.41
CA GLY A 509 0.72 -4.76 23.37
C GLY A 509 -0.73 -5.24 23.32
N TYR A 510 -1.14 -5.77 22.17
CA TYR A 510 -2.46 -6.33 21.99
C TYR A 510 -2.46 -7.45 20.95
N MET A 511 -3.56 -8.22 20.92
CA MET A 511 -3.81 -9.20 19.88
C MET A 511 -5.25 -9.13 19.39
N ILE A 512 -5.42 -9.32 18.08
CA ILE A 512 -6.73 -9.40 17.45
C ILE A 512 -6.79 -10.72 16.69
N TRP A 513 -7.89 -11.45 16.85
CA TRP A 513 -8.16 -12.70 16.18
C TRP A 513 -9.46 -12.63 15.42
N ASP A 514 -9.45 -13.11 14.17
CA ASP A 514 -10.61 -13.17 13.30
C ASP A 514 -10.87 -14.63 12.90
N LEU A 515 -12.12 -15.06 13.02
CA LEU A 515 -12.58 -16.37 12.58
C LEU A 515 -13.48 -16.20 11.36
N THR A 516 -13.13 -16.83 10.27
CA THR A 516 -13.93 -16.82 9.04
C THR A 516 -14.37 -18.23 8.68
N PHE A 517 -15.62 -18.36 8.35
CA PHE A 517 -16.23 -19.56 7.79
C PHE A 517 -16.80 -19.25 6.42
N SER A 518 -16.43 -20.02 5.40
CA SER A 518 -16.95 -19.91 4.04
C SER A 518 -17.54 -21.24 3.62
N VAL A 519 -18.70 -21.20 2.97
CA VAL A 519 -19.37 -22.37 2.43
C VAL A 519 -19.84 -22.12 1.00
N GLY A 520 -19.42 -23.00 0.09
CA GLY A 520 -19.99 -23.12 -1.26
C GLY A 520 -21.22 -24.01 -1.19
N VAL A 521 -22.42 -23.41 -1.11
CA VAL A 521 -23.69 -24.13 -0.90
C VAL A 521 -24.16 -24.81 -2.18
N PHE A 522 -24.01 -24.11 -3.31
CA PHE A 522 -24.34 -24.60 -4.65
C PHE A 522 -23.23 -24.17 -5.61
N LYS A 523 -23.25 -24.77 -6.81
CA LYS A 523 -22.38 -24.32 -7.89
C LYS A 523 -22.57 -22.82 -8.14
N GLY A 524 -21.56 -22.00 -7.80
CA GLY A 524 -21.59 -20.54 -7.97
C GLY A 524 -22.21 -19.74 -6.83
N VAL A 525 -22.62 -20.34 -5.71
CA VAL A 525 -23.15 -19.64 -4.53
C VAL A 525 -22.22 -19.84 -3.34
N ASN A 526 -21.57 -18.79 -2.88
CA ASN A 526 -20.68 -18.80 -1.73
C ASN A 526 -21.21 -17.87 -0.62
N MET A 527 -21.31 -18.40 0.58
CA MET A 527 -21.65 -17.64 1.79
C MET A 527 -20.44 -17.55 2.70
N ASN A 528 -20.24 -16.38 3.29
CA ASN A 528 -19.16 -16.12 4.22
C ASN A 528 -19.72 -15.58 5.52
N LEU A 529 -19.22 -16.09 6.63
CA LEU A 529 -19.46 -15.62 7.98
C LEU A 529 -18.11 -15.31 8.60
N ALA A 530 -17.91 -14.08 9.09
CA ALA A 530 -16.71 -13.73 9.83
C ALA A 530 -17.07 -13.14 11.19
N ILE A 531 -16.36 -13.58 12.22
CA ILE A 531 -16.33 -12.97 13.54
C ILE A 531 -14.99 -12.26 13.62
N ASN A 532 -15.01 -10.94 13.48
CA ASN A 532 -13.83 -10.11 13.63
C ASN A 532 -13.61 -9.79 15.09
N ASN A 533 -12.35 -9.71 15.51
CA ASN A 533 -11.97 -9.46 16.89
C ASN A 533 -12.63 -10.46 17.86
N LEU A 534 -12.45 -11.75 17.58
CA LEU A 534 -13.10 -12.89 18.26
C LEU A 534 -13.03 -12.83 19.79
N PHE A 535 -11.95 -12.30 20.37
CA PHE A 535 -11.75 -12.19 21.82
C PHE A 535 -12.17 -10.83 22.39
N ASN A 536 -12.92 -10.05 21.63
CA ASN A 536 -13.53 -8.78 22.06
C ASN A 536 -12.52 -7.77 22.66
N TYR A 537 -11.35 -7.64 22.03
CA TYR A 537 -10.38 -6.65 22.46
C TYR A 537 -10.90 -5.23 22.19
N VAL A 538 -10.92 -4.39 23.22
CA VAL A 538 -11.20 -2.96 23.12
C VAL A 538 -10.05 -2.24 23.82
N PRO A 539 -9.40 -1.22 23.20
CA PRO A 539 -8.36 -0.45 23.85
C PRO A 539 -8.94 0.33 25.04
N ASP A 540 -8.20 0.39 26.15
CA ASP A 540 -8.59 1.19 27.33
C ASP A 540 -8.66 2.70 26.98
N TYR A 541 -7.85 3.15 26.02
CA TYR A 541 -7.89 4.48 25.41
C TYR A 541 -7.33 4.41 23.99
N TYR A 542 -7.78 5.31 23.14
CA TYR A 542 -7.27 5.40 21.76
C TYR A 542 -6.06 6.33 21.72
N TYR A 543 -4.97 5.82 21.18
CA TYR A 543 -3.75 6.56 20.89
C TYR A 543 -3.37 6.31 19.41
N PHE A 544 -2.40 7.02 18.91
CA PHE A 544 -2.09 7.15 17.49
C PHE A 544 -2.01 5.82 16.70
N ASN A 545 -1.60 4.71 17.32
CA ASN A 545 -1.53 3.41 16.67
C ASN A 545 -2.45 2.34 17.31
N SER A 546 -3.49 2.74 18.00
CA SER A 546 -4.54 1.84 18.48
C SER A 546 -5.43 1.37 17.34
N PRO A 547 -5.96 0.14 17.37
CA PRO A 547 -7.04 -0.24 16.48
C PRO A 547 -8.33 0.50 16.83
N THR A 548 -9.03 1.02 15.82
CA THR A 548 -10.37 1.62 15.98
C THR A 548 -11.43 0.52 15.99
N THR A 549 -11.56 -0.22 17.08
CA THR A 549 -12.51 -1.31 17.22
C THR A 549 -13.45 -1.07 18.37
N THR A 550 -14.73 -1.37 18.17
CA THR A 550 -15.78 -1.37 19.21
C THR A 550 -15.92 -2.71 19.91
N GLY A 551 -15.06 -3.67 19.59
CA GLY A 551 -15.10 -5.03 20.13
C GLY A 551 -15.33 -6.09 19.04
N ALA A 552 -15.87 -7.24 19.44
CA ALA A 552 -16.19 -8.32 18.51
C ALA A 552 -17.38 -7.94 17.63
N ASN A 553 -17.25 -8.15 16.33
CA ASN A 553 -18.31 -7.88 15.37
C ASN A 553 -18.52 -9.02 14.37
N LEU A 554 -19.74 -9.11 13.87
CA LEU A 554 -20.16 -10.13 12.91
C LEU A 554 -20.22 -9.53 11.50
N THR A 555 -19.66 -10.25 10.53
CA THR A 555 -19.75 -9.91 9.11
C THR A 555 -20.37 -11.06 8.33
N LEU A 556 -21.38 -10.77 7.54
CA LEU A 556 -22.04 -11.69 6.63
C LEU A 556 -21.70 -11.31 5.18
N GLY A 557 -21.38 -12.29 4.35
CA GLY A 557 -21.11 -12.09 2.94
C GLY A 557 -21.84 -13.13 2.06
N LEU A 558 -22.26 -12.69 0.88
CA LEU A 558 -22.80 -13.55 -0.16
C LEU A 558 -22.10 -13.22 -1.48
N SER A 559 -21.65 -14.25 -2.19
CA SER A 559 -21.11 -14.12 -3.55
C SER A 559 -21.82 -15.08 -4.49
N LEU A 560 -22.22 -14.57 -5.66
CA LEU A 560 -22.95 -15.28 -6.69
C LEU A 560 -22.13 -15.23 -7.99
N ASP A 561 -21.59 -16.36 -8.42
CA ASP A 561 -20.96 -16.55 -9.74
C ASP A 561 -22.04 -17.04 -10.72
N ILE A 562 -22.75 -16.13 -11.35
CA ILE A 562 -23.93 -16.42 -12.19
C ILE A 562 -23.57 -17.28 -13.39
N ASP A 563 -22.40 -17.05 -14.00
CA ASP A 563 -21.92 -17.85 -15.14
C ASP A 563 -21.76 -19.34 -14.80
N ARG A 564 -21.43 -19.66 -13.54
CA ARG A 564 -21.29 -21.05 -13.09
C ARG A 564 -22.60 -21.83 -13.09
N PHE A 565 -23.74 -21.14 -13.01
CA PHE A 565 -25.06 -21.82 -13.12
C PHE A 565 -25.28 -22.40 -14.50
N PHE A 566 -24.66 -21.81 -15.53
CA PHE A 566 -24.86 -22.20 -16.93
C PHE A 566 -23.72 -23.07 -17.48
N LYS A 567 -22.60 -23.16 -16.77
CA LYS A 567 -21.50 -24.09 -17.12
C LYS A 567 -21.90 -25.52 -16.71
N LYS A 568 -21.91 -26.45 -17.68
CA LYS A 568 -22.17 -27.88 -17.46
C LYS A 568 -21.04 -28.56 -16.66
#